data_ab8b027af7d8e34e4492fd4415d12ce0
#
_entry.id   ab8b027af7d8e34e4492fd4415d12ce0
#
_cell.length_a   1.000
_cell.length_b   1.000
_cell.length_c   1.000
_cell.angle_alpha   90.00
_cell.angle_beta   90.00
_cell.angle_gamma   90.00
#
_symmetry.space_group_name_H-M   'P 1'
#
loop_
_entity.id
_entity.type
_entity.pdbx_description
1 polymer ?
#
loop_
_entity_poly.entity_id
_entity_poly.type
_entity_poly.pdbx_seq_one_letter_code
_entity_poly.pdbx_strand_id
1 'polypeptide(L)'
;MKEELLASVPGVGKTIARTLIAELPELGSLDRRQIAALAGLAPWTRQSGQWRGKSFIGGGRADVRAVLFIGAMVAARHNPVLKAFRDRLVAAGKPKLVALVATARKLVTILNAVIRDQQPWREQSA
;
A
#
# COMPACT_ATOMS: atom_id res chain seq x y z
N MET A 1 -12.01 15.56 -3.77
CA MET A 1 -11.54 14.87 -4.97
C MET A 1 -10.65 13.69 -4.64
N LYS A 2 -9.46 13.93 -4.09
CA LYS A 2 -8.56 12.83 -3.77
C LYS A 2 -9.17 11.86 -2.77
N GLU A 3 -9.86 12.39 -1.77
CA GLU A 3 -10.49 11.52 -0.78
C GLU A 3 -11.49 10.57 -1.41
N GLU A 4 -12.30 11.07 -2.32
CA GLU A 4 -13.30 10.25 -2.99
C GLU A 4 -12.65 9.19 -3.89
N LEU A 5 -11.59 9.57 -4.58
CA LEU A 5 -10.85 8.63 -5.42
C LEU A 5 -10.25 7.50 -4.58
N LEU A 6 -9.62 7.84 -3.48
CA LEU A 6 -9.02 6.83 -2.61
C LEU A 6 -10.09 5.94 -1.98
N ALA A 7 -11.18 6.54 -1.54
CA ALA A 7 -12.26 5.79 -0.89
C ALA A 7 -13.04 4.90 -1.87
N SER A 8 -12.84 5.07 -3.17
CA SER A 8 -13.45 4.18 -4.16
C SER A 8 -12.84 2.78 -4.12
N VAL A 9 -11.63 2.65 -3.58
CA VAL A 9 -10.96 1.35 -3.48
C VAL A 9 -11.57 0.56 -2.32
N PRO A 10 -12.14 -0.63 -2.60
CA PRO A 10 -12.72 -1.43 -1.51
C PRO A 10 -11.71 -1.72 -0.42
N GLY A 11 -12.07 -1.44 0.80
CA GLY A 11 -11.19 -1.57 1.96
C GLY A 11 -10.56 -0.27 2.41
N VAL A 12 -10.72 0.80 1.64
CA VAL A 12 -10.18 2.11 2.00
C VAL A 12 -11.35 3.02 2.37
N GLY A 13 -11.49 3.28 3.67
CA GLY A 13 -12.52 4.19 4.16
C GLY A 13 -12.03 5.63 4.16
N LYS A 14 -12.91 6.53 4.54
CA LYS A 14 -12.59 7.96 4.56
C LYS A 14 -11.45 8.29 5.51
N THR A 15 -11.39 7.64 6.66
CA THR A 15 -10.31 7.89 7.63
C THR A 15 -8.95 7.55 7.04
N ILE A 16 -8.86 6.38 6.40
CA ILE A 16 -7.61 5.96 5.76
C ILE A 16 -7.25 6.94 4.64
N ALA A 17 -8.25 7.29 3.82
CA ALA A 17 -8.03 8.22 2.71
C ALA A 17 -7.51 9.57 3.20
N ARG A 18 -8.12 10.12 4.23
CA ARG A 18 -7.70 11.41 4.79
C ARG A 18 -6.29 11.36 5.37
N THR A 19 -5.98 10.28 6.07
CA THR A 19 -4.64 10.11 6.63
C THR A 19 -3.60 10.06 5.53
N LEU A 20 -3.87 9.32 4.46
CA LEU A 20 -2.93 9.24 3.35
C LEU A 20 -2.75 10.57 2.64
N ILE A 21 -3.82 11.32 2.46
CA ILE A 21 -3.73 12.64 1.84
C ILE A 21 -2.84 13.55 2.67
N ALA A 22 -3.00 13.52 3.99
CA ALA A 22 -2.23 14.37 4.89
C ALA A 22 -0.78 13.92 5.04
N GLU A 23 -0.55 12.61 5.15
CA GLU A 23 0.75 12.08 5.52
C GLU A 23 1.56 11.55 4.33
N LEU A 24 0.94 11.40 3.18
CA LEU A 24 1.60 10.90 1.98
C LEU A 24 1.19 11.76 0.77
N PRO A 25 1.55 13.06 0.81
CA PRO A 25 1.16 13.95 -0.29
C PRO A 25 1.80 13.61 -1.62
N GLU A 26 2.86 12.80 -1.62
CA GLU A 26 3.52 12.36 -2.84
C GLU A 26 2.72 11.32 -3.63
N LEU A 27 1.62 10.83 -3.06
CA LEU A 27 0.80 9.82 -3.71
C LEU A 27 0.35 10.32 -5.09
N GLY A 28 0.60 9.50 -6.10
CA GLY A 28 0.30 9.86 -7.48
C GLY A 28 1.44 10.52 -8.24
N SER A 29 2.50 10.92 -7.54
CA SER A 29 3.63 11.64 -8.16
C SER A 29 4.89 10.80 -8.31
N LEU A 30 4.91 9.61 -7.72
CA LEU A 30 6.07 8.74 -7.73
C LEU A 30 5.73 7.43 -8.45
N ASP A 31 6.78 6.71 -8.87
CA ASP A 31 6.53 5.37 -9.39
C ASP A 31 6.21 4.41 -8.24
N ARG A 32 5.80 3.19 -8.59
CA ARG A 32 5.34 2.24 -7.57
C ARG A 32 6.45 1.83 -6.61
N ARG A 33 7.69 1.78 -7.09
CA ARG A 33 8.82 1.42 -6.23
C ARG A 33 9.12 2.52 -5.23
N GLN A 34 9.11 3.75 -5.70
CA GLN A 34 9.36 4.91 -4.86
C GLN A 34 8.27 5.08 -3.80
N ILE A 35 7.01 4.91 -4.20
CA ILE A 35 5.92 5.09 -3.24
C ILE A 35 5.92 3.98 -2.19
N ALA A 36 6.25 2.75 -2.57
CA ALA A 36 6.35 1.66 -1.61
C ALA A 36 7.48 1.90 -0.61
N ALA A 37 8.61 2.40 -1.08
CA ALA A 37 9.74 2.72 -0.21
C ALA A 37 9.39 3.83 0.78
N LEU A 38 8.73 4.87 0.29
CA LEU A 38 8.34 6.00 1.12
C LEU A 38 7.34 5.57 2.20
N ALA A 39 6.48 4.63 1.87
CA ALA A 39 5.50 4.10 2.82
C ALA A 39 6.10 3.05 3.77
N GLY A 40 7.38 2.72 3.59
CA GLY A 40 8.04 1.74 4.43
C GLY A 40 7.68 0.30 4.10
N LEU A 41 7.31 0.04 2.85
CA LEU A 41 6.84 -1.28 2.41
C LEU A 41 7.72 -1.91 1.33
N ALA A 42 8.85 -1.30 1.01
CA ALA A 42 9.76 -1.84 0.00
C ALA A 42 10.32 -3.18 0.46
N PRO A 43 10.54 -4.12 -0.46
CA PRO A 43 11.13 -5.40 -0.09
C PRO A 43 12.54 -5.21 0.47
N TRP A 44 12.89 -6.07 1.42
CA TRP A 44 14.24 -6.09 1.96
C TRP A 44 15.20 -6.69 0.93
N THR A 45 16.36 -6.07 0.82
CA THR A 45 17.47 -6.61 0.04
C THR A 45 18.70 -6.60 0.93
N ARG A 46 19.79 -7.23 0.44
CA ARG A 46 21.04 -7.20 1.19
C ARG A 46 21.56 -5.78 1.34
N GLN A 47 21.49 -5.02 0.26
CA GLN A 47 21.92 -3.63 0.30
C GLN A 47 21.06 -2.85 1.28
N SER A 48 19.77 -3.11 1.29
CA SER A 48 18.90 -2.47 2.25
C SER A 48 19.30 -2.82 3.67
N GLY A 49 19.74 -4.05 3.90
CA GLY A 49 20.22 -4.46 5.20
C GLY A 49 21.41 -3.63 5.66
N GLN A 50 22.35 -3.38 4.77
CA GLN A 50 23.52 -2.57 5.09
C GLN A 50 23.18 -1.11 5.30
N TRP A 51 22.18 -0.65 4.60
CA TRP A 51 21.75 0.74 4.66
C TRP A 51 20.74 0.99 5.75
N ARG A 52 20.37 -0.04 6.43
CA ARG A 52 19.26 -0.03 7.35
C ARG A 52 19.24 1.15 8.30
N GLY A 53 20.40 1.53 8.83
CA GLY A 53 20.48 2.63 9.74
C GLY A 53 19.98 3.93 9.13
N LYS A 54 20.42 4.21 7.93
CA LYS A 54 20.02 5.44 7.24
C LYS A 54 18.64 5.34 6.64
N SER A 55 18.41 4.28 5.88
CA SER A 55 17.12 4.14 5.20
C SER A 55 16.00 3.98 6.19
N PHE A 56 16.26 3.35 7.30
CA PHE A 56 15.24 3.20 8.34
C PHE A 56 14.82 4.56 8.87
N ILE A 57 15.77 5.44 9.11
CA ILE A 57 15.47 6.77 9.62
C ILE A 57 14.65 7.56 8.62
N GLY A 58 15.03 7.48 7.35
CA GLY A 58 14.33 8.22 6.31
C GLY A 58 13.38 7.39 5.50
N GLY A 59 13.33 6.08 5.77
CA GLY A 59 12.81 5.11 4.83
C GLY A 59 11.33 4.85 4.89
N GLY A 60 10.62 5.49 5.76
CA GLY A 60 9.19 5.25 5.80
C GLY A 60 8.53 6.09 6.85
N ARG A 61 7.26 6.26 6.69
CA ARG A 61 6.45 7.03 7.62
C ARG A 61 5.62 6.04 8.43
N ALA A 62 5.88 5.97 9.73
CA ALA A 62 5.25 4.98 10.58
C ALA A 62 3.74 5.04 10.54
N ASP A 63 3.18 6.24 10.53
CA ASP A 63 1.72 6.41 10.49
C ASP A 63 1.14 5.93 9.17
N VAL A 64 1.82 6.20 8.07
CA VAL A 64 1.40 5.75 6.75
C VAL A 64 1.42 4.22 6.69
N ARG A 65 2.50 3.62 7.17
CA ARG A 65 2.63 2.17 7.15
C ARG A 65 1.55 1.51 7.99
N ALA A 66 1.29 2.04 9.19
CA ALA A 66 0.26 1.49 10.06
C ALA A 66 -1.12 1.56 9.41
N VAL A 67 -1.45 2.68 8.80
CA VAL A 67 -2.73 2.86 8.12
C VAL A 67 -2.86 1.92 6.93
N LEU A 68 -1.77 1.70 6.19
CA LEU A 68 -1.79 0.79 5.06
C LEU A 68 -1.92 -0.67 5.50
N PHE A 69 -1.35 -1.04 6.65
CA PHE A 69 -1.57 -2.38 7.19
C PHE A 69 -3.04 -2.59 7.56
N ILE A 70 -3.64 -1.62 8.23
CA ILE A 70 -5.05 -1.70 8.57
C ILE A 70 -5.89 -1.80 7.29
N GLY A 71 -5.60 -0.94 6.33
CA GLY A 71 -6.29 -0.95 5.04
C GLY A 71 -6.13 -2.28 4.31
N ALA A 72 -4.93 -2.86 4.37
CA ALA A 72 -4.68 -4.15 3.73
C ALA A 72 -5.49 -5.27 4.39
N MET A 73 -5.59 -5.25 5.72
CA MET A 73 -6.40 -6.26 6.42
C MET A 73 -7.87 -6.16 6.04
N VAL A 74 -8.40 -4.95 5.98
CA VAL A 74 -9.79 -4.73 5.59
C VAL A 74 -9.99 -5.07 4.11
N ALA A 75 -9.08 -4.63 3.25
CA ALA A 75 -9.17 -4.89 1.82
C ALA A 75 -9.09 -6.38 1.50
N ALA A 76 -8.29 -7.13 2.27
CA ALA A 76 -8.19 -8.57 2.07
C ALA A 76 -9.52 -9.28 2.33
N ARG A 77 -10.44 -8.64 3.01
CA ARG A 77 -11.78 -9.20 3.25
C ARG A 77 -12.79 -8.74 2.22
N HIS A 78 -12.67 -7.52 1.76
CA HIS A 78 -13.73 -6.88 0.97
C HIS A 78 -13.37 -6.59 -0.47
N ASN A 79 -12.09 -6.60 -0.80
CA ASN A 79 -11.63 -6.30 -2.14
C ASN A 79 -11.26 -7.60 -2.83
N PRO A 80 -12.02 -8.03 -3.86
CA PRO A 80 -11.77 -9.34 -4.47
C PRO A 80 -10.36 -9.50 -5.03
N VAL A 81 -9.80 -8.43 -5.58
CA VAL A 81 -8.46 -8.47 -6.16
C VAL A 81 -7.41 -8.68 -5.08
N LEU A 82 -7.49 -7.91 -4.00
CA LEU A 82 -6.51 -8.02 -2.92
C LEU A 82 -6.70 -9.30 -2.11
N LYS A 83 -7.94 -9.75 -1.97
CA LYS A 83 -8.21 -11.03 -1.34
C LYS A 83 -7.55 -12.16 -2.11
N ALA A 84 -7.73 -12.20 -3.42
CA ALA A 84 -7.13 -13.23 -4.26
C ALA A 84 -5.61 -13.15 -4.23
N PHE A 85 -5.06 -11.95 -4.23
CA PHE A 85 -3.62 -11.75 -4.16
C PHE A 85 -3.05 -12.31 -2.85
N ARG A 86 -3.66 -11.96 -1.72
CA ARG A 86 -3.23 -12.46 -0.43
C ARG A 86 -3.38 -13.99 -0.34
N ASP A 87 -4.52 -14.49 -0.80
CA ASP A 87 -4.79 -15.92 -0.70
C ASP A 87 -3.78 -16.75 -1.50
N ARG A 88 -3.35 -16.24 -2.66
CA ARG A 88 -2.31 -16.91 -3.44
C ARG A 88 -0.99 -17.00 -2.68
N LEU A 89 -0.62 -15.92 -1.99
CA LEU A 89 0.62 -15.91 -1.23
C LEU A 89 0.57 -16.90 -0.07
N VAL A 90 -0.54 -16.92 0.64
CA VAL A 90 -0.72 -17.85 1.76
C VAL A 90 -0.72 -19.29 1.25
N ALA A 91 -1.41 -19.55 0.14
CA ALA A 91 -1.44 -20.89 -0.46
C ALA A 91 -0.07 -21.35 -0.92
N ALA A 92 0.79 -20.40 -1.31
CA ALA A 92 2.15 -20.72 -1.74
C ALA A 92 3.10 -20.94 -0.55
N GLY A 93 2.59 -20.86 0.68
CA GLY A 93 3.38 -21.12 1.87
C GLY A 93 4.00 -19.90 2.50
N LYS A 94 3.66 -18.71 2.07
CA LYS A 94 4.21 -17.50 2.67
C LYS A 94 3.60 -17.26 4.05
N PRO A 95 4.40 -16.85 5.04
CA PRO A 95 3.86 -16.49 6.34
C PRO A 95 2.82 -15.37 6.23
N LYS A 96 1.86 -15.37 7.14
CA LYS A 96 0.77 -14.39 7.10
C LYS A 96 1.28 -12.95 7.14
N LEU A 97 2.32 -12.69 7.92
CA LEU A 97 2.88 -11.34 7.99
C LEU A 97 3.49 -10.92 6.64
N VAL A 98 4.20 -11.85 5.98
CA VAL A 98 4.77 -11.56 4.66
C VAL A 98 3.65 -11.27 3.67
N ALA A 99 2.58 -12.06 3.70
CA ALA A 99 1.42 -11.84 2.82
C ALA A 99 0.75 -10.50 3.11
N LEU A 100 0.67 -10.10 4.37
CA LEU A 100 0.08 -8.81 4.74
C LEU A 100 0.92 -7.65 4.22
N VAL A 101 2.24 -7.71 4.41
CA VAL A 101 3.14 -6.66 3.92
C VAL A 101 3.05 -6.55 2.39
N ALA A 102 3.03 -7.67 1.70
CA ALA A 102 2.90 -7.67 0.25
C ALA A 102 1.55 -7.10 -0.20
N THR A 103 0.49 -7.42 0.53
CA THR A 103 -0.85 -6.89 0.24
C THR A 103 -0.89 -5.37 0.46
N ALA A 104 -0.27 -4.89 1.53
CA ALA A 104 -0.19 -3.46 1.79
C ALA A 104 0.60 -2.73 0.71
N ARG A 105 1.69 -3.34 0.23
CA ARG A 105 2.47 -2.77 -0.86
C ARG A 105 1.65 -2.70 -2.14
N LYS A 106 0.90 -3.76 -2.46
CA LYS A 106 0.03 -3.73 -3.62
C LYS A 106 -1.06 -2.68 -3.45
N LEU A 107 -1.60 -2.54 -2.25
CA LEU A 107 -2.63 -1.54 -1.99
C LEU A 107 -2.10 -0.12 -2.24
N VAL A 108 -0.92 0.23 -1.72
CA VAL A 108 -0.41 1.58 -1.91
C VAL A 108 -0.07 1.83 -3.39
N THR A 109 0.33 0.80 -4.10
CA THR A 109 0.58 0.89 -5.54
C THR A 109 -0.71 1.21 -6.29
N ILE A 110 -1.80 0.55 -5.92
CA ILE A 110 -3.12 0.81 -6.51
C ILE A 110 -3.57 2.24 -6.21
N LEU A 111 -3.43 2.66 -4.95
CA LEU A 111 -3.84 4.01 -4.56
C LEU A 111 -3.01 5.07 -5.28
N ASN A 112 -1.73 4.81 -5.46
CA ASN A 112 -0.86 5.70 -6.22
C ASN A 112 -1.35 5.84 -7.67
N ALA A 113 -1.71 4.73 -8.29
CA ALA A 113 -2.21 4.75 -9.66
C ALA A 113 -3.57 5.46 -9.77
N VAL A 114 -4.45 5.26 -8.79
CA VAL A 114 -5.75 5.92 -8.77
C VAL A 114 -5.58 7.45 -8.75
N ILE A 115 -4.68 7.96 -7.92
CA ILE A 115 -4.45 9.40 -7.85
C ILE A 115 -3.70 9.90 -9.09
N ARG A 116 -2.69 9.16 -9.54
CA ARG A 116 -1.92 9.54 -10.72
C ARG A 116 -2.82 9.69 -11.95
N ASP A 117 -3.70 8.71 -12.15
CA ASP A 117 -4.54 8.66 -13.35
C ASP A 117 -5.86 9.39 -13.17
N GLN A 118 -6.17 9.85 -11.95
CA GLN A 118 -7.43 10.52 -11.63
C GLN A 118 -8.64 9.68 -12.02
N GLN A 119 -8.52 8.36 -11.81
CA GLN A 119 -9.57 7.40 -12.14
C GLN A 119 -9.92 6.61 -10.89
N PRO A 120 -11.21 6.45 -10.57
CA PRO A 120 -11.59 5.64 -9.42
C PRO A 120 -11.26 4.17 -9.63
N TRP A 121 -11.37 3.42 -8.57
CA TRP A 121 -11.09 2.00 -8.58
C TRP A 121 -11.91 1.25 -9.64
N ARG A 122 -11.23 0.31 -10.30
CA ARG A 122 -11.86 -0.68 -11.17
C ARG A 122 -11.14 -2.00 -10.96
N GLU A 123 -11.90 -3.09 -10.92
CA GLU A 123 -11.28 -4.39 -10.70
C GLU A 123 -10.24 -4.72 -11.76
N GLN A 124 -10.49 -4.36 -13.00
CA GLN A 124 -9.57 -4.61 -14.10
C GLN A 124 -8.27 -3.81 -13.98
N SER A 125 -8.25 -2.78 -13.15
CA SER A 125 -7.08 -1.94 -13.00
C SER A 125 -6.00 -2.57 -12.13
N ALA A 126 -6.35 -3.63 -11.45
CA ALA A 126 -5.41 -4.28 -10.57
C ALA A 126 -4.77 -5.48 -11.21
#